data_1cf1464e9161b549cc2cd9f6221a77fe
#
_entry.id   1cf1464e9161b549cc2cd9f6221a77fe
#
_cell.length_a   1.000
_cell.length_b   1.000
_cell.length_c   1.000
_cell.angle_alpha   90.00
_cell.angle_beta   90.00
_cell.angle_gamma   90.00
#
_symmetry.space_group_name_H-M   'P 1'
#
loop_
_entity.id
_entity.type
_entity.pdbx_description
1 polymer ?
#
loop_
_entity_poly.entity_id
_entity_poly.type
_entity_poly.pdbx_seq_one_letter_code
_entity_poly.pdbx_strand_id
1 'polypeptide(L)'
;MKFAHIADVHLGFEQYRLPYRAEEFAKAFREAIEKSVAEKVDFILIAGDLFHSSRPSPETLKQAMDILSLTKEKKIPVFAIEGNHDRTQRRVSAYHLLEELGLLSLIGIRSERIETDYLTSERTERGWLVKGIFEKGGKTVEIHGMKYMSAAWLEKNPLKDIFHPEGDSILMLHQGVRELVEEMTGKLPESQRDYYEVKLGDLPKGYLYYALGHIHRAFLTSYDIGKLAYPGSLQRWDFGDYEIRYRWDGRTFRPITGSQKGFYIVEDWEPKFVELEVRPFVDVSISADEETAARELKRLSVKIPEEAFVRLDIRWERPYDVSKLTGLIKARYVYVRTRFERKLGGRTPSGEVPKPEEYFLPVELKAITLTGERSVENIEDVVSLFLGSEWDEKRIKQKEPEKKPAESGENDLKIDGEKEARAEKSEKPATEEKKTPKRLSKGSNLLAWLGGGR
;
A
#
# COMPACT_ATOMS: atom_id res chain seq x y z
N MET A 1 4.90 21.25 -24.42
CA MET A 1 5.29 21.10 -23.00
C MET A 1 5.34 19.63 -22.68
N LYS A 2 6.37 19.19 -21.94
CA LYS A 2 6.60 17.76 -21.66
C LYS A 2 6.80 17.54 -20.16
N PHE A 3 6.05 16.62 -19.54
CA PHE A 3 6.17 16.36 -18.09
C PHE A 3 6.03 14.86 -17.77
N ALA A 4 6.52 14.45 -16.61
CA ALA A 4 6.32 13.10 -16.09
C ALA A 4 5.21 13.07 -15.04
N HIS A 5 4.39 12.01 -15.04
CA HIS A 5 3.38 11.75 -14.02
C HIS A 5 3.67 10.42 -13.34
N ILE A 6 4.06 10.50 -12.08
CA ILE A 6 4.45 9.41 -11.19
C ILE A 6 3.47 9.40 -10.01
N ALA A 7 3.13 8.21 -9.49
CA ALA A 7 2.34 8.04 -8.27
C ALA A 7 2.71 6.72 -7.56
N ASP A 8 2.25 6.55 -6.33
CA ASP A 8 2.26 5.28 -5.60
C ASP A 8 3.67 4.64 -5.58
N VAL A 9 4.66 5.45 -5.18
CA VAL A 9 6.07 5.06 -5.13
C VAL A 9 6.38 4.14 -3.96
N HIS A 10 5.78 4.43 -2.80
CA HIS A 10 5.88 3.66 -1.55
C HIS A 10 7.31 3.37 -1.09
N LEU A 11 8.18 4.36 -1.07
CA LEU A 11 9.52 4.23 -0.49
C LEU A 11 9.47 3.68 0.95
N GLY A 12 10.34 2.72 1.23
CA GLY A 12 10.45 2.08 2.53
C GLY A 12 9.47 0.92 2.74
N PHE A 13 8.75 0.46 1.70
CA PHE A 13 7.86 -0.70 1.83
C PHE A 13 8.63 -2.01 1.84
N GLU A 14 8.80 -2.60 3.02
CA GLU A 14 9.35 -3.95 3.22
C GLU A 14 8.27 -5.02 2.96
N GLN A 15 7.83 -5.09 1.70
CA GLN A 15 6.80 -6.04 1.28
C GLN A 15 7.18 -7.48 1.66
N TYR A 16 6.22 -8.21 2.24
CA TYR A 16 6.42 -9.57 2.78
C TYR A 16 7.49 -9.66 3.89
N ARG A 17 7.80 -8.54 4.57
CA ARG A 17 8.89 -8.42 5.56
C ARG A 17 10.26 -8.75 4.99
N LEU A 18 10.48 -8.38 3.75
CA LEU A 18 11.72 -8.58 3.03
C LEU A 18 12.41 -7.22 2.82
N PRO A 19 13.49 -6.90 3.56
CA PRO A 19 14.14 -5.58 3.49
C PRO A 19 14.57 -5.18 2.08
N TYR A 20 15.08 -6.14 1.28
CA TYR A 20 15.48 -5.85 -0.10
C TYR A 20 14.30 -5.42 -1.01
N ARG A 21 13.04 -5.67 -0.60
CA ARG A 21 11.88 -5.11 -1.33
C ARG A 21 11.80 -3.61 -1.22
N ALA A 22 12.15 -3.02 -0.07
CA ALA A 22 12.25 -1.57 0.07
C ALA A 22 13.30 -0.98 -0.87
N GLU A 23 14.42 -1.68 -1.08
CA GLU A 23 15.46 -1.29 -2.06
C GLU A 23 14.93 -1.37 -3.50
N GLU A 24 14.11 -2.37 -3.84
CA GLU A 24 13.51 -2.50 -5.17
C GLU A 24 12.47 -1.41 -5.45
N PHE A 25 11.71 -0.94 -4.44
CA PHE A 25 10.84 0.24 -4.57
C PHE A 25 11.67 1.50 -4.83
N ALA A 26 12.76 1.69 -4.09
CA ALA A 26 13.67 2.81 -4.30
C ALA A 26 14.37 2.77 -5.68
N LYS A 27 14.76 1.57 -6.17
CA LYS A 27 15.33 1.37 -7.49
C LYS A 27 14.33 1.75 -8.60
N ALA A 28 13.08 1.32 -8.49
CA ALA A 28 12.04 1.67 -9.46
C ALA A 28 11.79 3.19 -9.51
N PHE A 29 11.78 3.85 -8.36
CA PHE A 29 11.66 5.31 -8.32
C PHE A 29 12.86 6.01 -8.93
N ARG A 30 14.08 5.58 -8.63
CA ARG A 30 15.30 6.11 -9.24
C ARG A 30 15.26 5.96 -10.77
N GLU A 31 14.90 4.79 -11.28
CA GLU A 31 14.77 4.54 -12.71
C GLU A 31 13.72 5.46 -13.36
N ALA A 32 12.56 5.69 -12.70
CA ALA A 32 11.54 6.60 -13.20
C ALA A 32 12.07 8.05 -13.30
N ILE A 33 12.80 8.52 -12.30
CA ILE A 33 13.42 9.86 -12.30
C ILE A 33 14.51 9.93 -13.37
N GLU A 34 15.40 8.95 -13.48
CA GLU A 34 16.47 8.93 -14.49
C GLU A 34 15.90 8.93 -15.91
N LYS A 35 14.85 8.13 -16.18
CA LYS A 35 14.15 8.13 -17.47
C LYS A 35 13.49 9.49 -17.75
N SER A 36 12.88 10.12 -16.74
CA SER A 36 12.28 11.46 -16.87
C SER A 36 13.33 12.52 -17.21
N VAL A 37 14.50 12.48 -16.57
CA VAL A 37 15.65 13.37 -16.87
C VAL A 37 16.18 13.12 -18.28
N ALA A 38 16.34 11.85 -18.68
CA ALA A 38 16.82 11.48 -20.02
C ALA A 38 15.87 11.95 -21.13
N GLU A 39 14.57 11.89 -20.88
CA GLU A 39 13.51 12.38 -21.77
C GLU A 39 13.37 13.91 -21.75
N LYS A 40 14.16 14.61 -20.92
CA LYS A 40 14.20 16.07 -20.83
C LYS A 40 12.82 16.66 -20.52
N VAL A 41 12.12 16.08 -19.55
CA VAL A 41 10.83 16.62 -19.11
C VAL A 41 11.02 18.03 -18.51
N ASP A 42 10.02 18.85 -18.65
CA ASP A 42 10.02 20.22 -18.14
C ASP A 42 9.77 20.27 -16.63
N PHE A 43 8.93 19.35 -16.13
CA PHE A 43 8.64 19.17 -14.71
C PHE A 43 8.14 17.74 -14.44
N ILE A 44 8.03 17.39 -13.16
CA ILE A 44 7.55 16.08 -12.70
C ILE A 44 6.39 16.29 -11.73
N LEU A 45 5.35 15.45 -11.85
CA LEU A 45 4.22 15.35 -10.95
C LEU A 45 4.37 14.07 -10.12
N ILE A 46 4.27 14.18 -8.78
CA ILE A 46 4.17 13.05 -7.87
C ILE A 46 2.77 13.09 -7.22
N ALA A 47 1.87 12.26 -7.74
CA ALA A 47 0.47 12.27 -7.34
C ALA A 47 0.20 11.39 -6.11
N GLY A 48 0.95 11.63 -5.01
CA GLY A 48 0.79 11.00 -3.70
C GLY A 48 1.53 9.69 -3.50
N ASP A 49 1.56 9.24 -2.24
CA ASP A 49 2.18 8.01 -1.76
C ASP A 49 3.65 7.86 -2.20
N LEU A 50 4.44 8.92 -2.00
CA LEU A 50 5.89 8.88 -2.16
C LEU A 50 6.51 7.93 -1.12
N PHE A 51 6.01 7.95 0.12
CA PHE A 51 6.43 7.08 1.20
C PHE A 51 5.34 6.06 1.56
N HIS A 52 5.77 4.87 1.95
CA HIS A 52 4.83 3.84 2.44
C HIS A 52 4.25 4.17 3.83
N SER A 53 4.85 5.08 4.55
CA SER A 53 4.45 5.47 5.91
C SER A 53 4.55 6.98 6.10
N SER A 54 3.63 7.53 6.89
CA SER A 54 3.69 8.94 7.33
C SER A 54 4.91 9.26 8.23
N ARG A 55 5.69 8.24 8.60
CA ARG A 55 6.95 8.34 9.37
C ARG A 55 8.01 7.46 8.72
N PRO A 56 8.56 7.88 7.57
CA PRO A 56 9.63 7.14 6.93
C PRO A 56 10.87 7.08 7.82
N SER A 57 11.65 6.01 7.70
CA SER A 57 12.92 5.89 8.40
C SER A 57 13.95 6.91 7.87
N PRO A 58 15.01 7.21 8.63
CA PRO A 58 16.10 8.06 8.13
C PRO A 58 16.72 7.56 6.82
N GLU A 59 16.84 6.24 6.66
CA GLU A 59 17.34 5.60 5.44
C GLU A 59 16.40 5.84 4.26
N THR A 60 15.09 5.71 4.49
CA THR A 60 14.07 5.96 3.47
C THR A 60 14.03 7.43 3.06
N LEU A 61 14.15 8.36 4.02
CA LEU A 61 14.26 9.79 3.75
C LEU A 61 15.53 10.10 2.93
N LYS A 62 16.66 9.51 3.29
CA LYS A 62 17.90 9.66 2.54
C LYS A 62 17.75 9.16 1.10
N GLN A 63 17.12 8.01 0.88
CA GLN A 63 16.84 7.50 -0.46
C GLN A 63 16.02 8.50 -1.29
N ALA A 64 14.94 9.07 -0.71
CA ALA A 64 14.13 10.08 -1.38
C ALA A 64 14.96 11.32 -1.75
N MET A 65 15.77 11.82 -0.80
CA MET A 65 16.65 12.99 -1.03
C MET A 65 17.67 12.71 -2.13
N ASP A 66 18.36 11.57 -2.10
CA ASP A 66 19.38 11.19 -3.09
C ASP A 66 18.77 11.06 -4.50
N ILE A 67 17.53 10.54 -4.61
CA ILE A 67 16.87 10.38 -5.90
C ILE A 67 16.36 11.73 -6.44
N LEU A 68 15.69 12.52 -5.60
CA LEU A 68 15.15 13.82 -6.02
C LEU A 68 16.25 14.87 -6.27
N SER A 69 17.45 14.69 -5.70
CA SER A 69 18.59 15.55 -6.01
C SER A 69 18.97 15.51 -7.48
N LEU A 70 18.70 14.40 -8.19
CA LEU A 70 18.93 14.29 -9.64
C LEU A 70 18.08 15.29 -10.45
N THR A 71 16.84 15.56 -10.00
CA THR A 71 15.96 16.55 -10.65
C THR A 71 16.42 17.98 -10.33
N LYS A 72 16.82 18.23 -9.08
CA LYS A 72 17.34 19.53 -8.64
C LYS A 72 18.61 19.93 -9.38
N GLU A 73 19.54 19.00 -9.58
CA GLU A 73 20.77 19.23 -10.37
C GLU A 73 20.47 19.61 -11.83
N LYS A 74 19.38 19.08 -12.39
CA LYS A 74 18.93 19.37 -13.76
C LYS A 74 17.95 20.54 -13.84
N LYS A 75 17.61 21.17 -12.71
CA LYS A 75 16.63 22.26 -12.60
C LYS A 75 15.25 21.86 -13.13
N ILE A 76 14.85 20.63 -12.89
CA ILE A 76 13.52 20.11 -13.22
C ILE A 76 12.66 20.21 -11.94
N PRO A 77 11.67 21.10 -11.88
CA PRO A 77 10.81 21.21 -10.70
C PRO A 77 9.93 19.96 -10.54
N VAL A 78 9.70 19.59 -9.29
CA VAL A 78 8.85 18.46 -8.90
C VAL A 78 7.66 19.01 -8.12
N PHE A 79 6.45 18.83 -8.62
CA PHE A 79 5.22 19.16 -7.90
C PHE A 79 4.65 17.90 -7.27
N ALA A 80 4.26 17.98 -6.00
CA ALA A 80 3.79 16.82 -5.27
C ALA A 80 2.56 17.10 -4.42
N ILE A 81 1.77 16.06 -4.16
CA ILE A 81 0.71 16.01 -3.16
C ILE A 81 0.95 14.82 -2.23
N GLU A 82 0.44 14.86 -0.99
CA GLU A 82 0.47 13.71 -0.07
C GLU A 82 -0.63 12.72 -0.40
N GLY A 83 -0.32 11.42 -0.34
CA GLY A 83 -1.29 10.32 -0.48
C GLY A 83 -1.88 9.87 0.85
N ASN A 84 -2.54 8.71 0.86
CA ASN A 84 -3.17 8.19 2.07
C ASN A 84 -2.19 7.49 3.01
N HIS A 85 -1.07 6.94 2.51
CA HIS A 85 -0.05 6.29 3.31
C HIS A 85 0.88 7.29 4.00
N ASP A 86 1.22 8.39 3.35
CA ASP A 86 2.26 9.31 3.79
C ASP A 86 1.74 10.66 4.33
N ARG A 87 0.45 10.94 4.21
CA ARG A 87 -0.16 12.12 4.85
C ARG A 87 -0.07 12.04 6.36
N THR A 88 0.14 13.18 6.98
CA THR A 88 0.12 13.29 8.44
C THR A 88 -0.97 14.25 8.92
N GLN A 89 -1.48 14.01 10.13
CA GLN A 89 -2.29 15.00 10.88
C GLN A 89 -1.40 15.99 11.65
N ARG A 90 -0.09 15.76 11.64
CA ARG A 90 0.87 16.66 12.27
C ARG A 90 1.10 17.89 11.38
N ARG A 91 1.63 18.96 11.98
CA ARG A 91 1.94 20.21 11.25
C ARG A 91 3.01 20.01 10.17
N VAL A 92 3.96 19.11 10.39
CA VAL A 92 5.08 18.85 9.48
C VAL A 92 5.09 17.37 9.07
N SER A 93 5.14 17.10 7.76
CA SER A 93 5.34 15.79 7.17
C SER A 93 6.74 15.66 6.55
N ALA A 94 7.08 14.46 6.06
CA ALA A 94 8.31 14.24 5.30
C ALA A 94 8.37 15.11 4.02
N TYR A 95 7.22 15.42 3.41
CA TYR A 95 7.17 16.31 2.24
C TYR A 95 7.61 17.73 2.56
N HIS A 96 7.23 18.27 3.71
CA HIS A 96 7.67 19.61 4.13
C HIS A 96 9.19 19.68 4.27
N LEU A 97 9.81 18.60 4.79
CA LEU A 97 11.27 18.53 4.86
C LEU A 97 11.90 18.53 3.45
N LEU A 98 11.34 17.78 2.52
CA LEU A 98 11.83 17.75 1.14
C LEU A 98 11.60 19.10 0.43
N GLU A 99 10.50 19.80 0.73
CA GLU A 99 10.20 21.16 0.24
C GLU A 99 11.22 22.18 0.79
N GLU A 100 11.51 22.17 2.09
CA GLU A 100 12.52 23.03 2.71
C GLU A 100 13.92 22.82 2.11
N LEU A 101 14.23 21.60 1.68
CA LEU A 101 15.48 21.28 0.97
C LEU A 101 15.43 21.65 -0.52
N GLY A 102 14.30 22.16 -1.02
CA GLY A 102 14.10 22.53 -2.42
C GLY A 102 14.18 21.33 -3.37
N LEU A 103 13.70 20.17 -2.92
CA LEU A 103 13.65 18.93 -3.69
C LEU A 103 12.29 18.69 -4.35
N LEU A 104 11.24 19.31 -3.83
CA LEU A 104 9.90 19.33 -4.42
C LEU A 104 9.15 20.59 -3.98
N SER A 105 8.02 20.84 -4.64
CA SER A 105 7.04 21.89 -4.32
C SER A 105 5.73 21.22 -3.93
N LEU A 106 5.31 21.36 -2.67
CA LEU A 106 4.12 20.71 -2.14
C LEU A 106 2.90 21.60 -2.40
N ILE A 107 1.96 21.13 -3.22
CA ILE A 107 0.73 21.84 -3.58
C ILE A 107 -0.47 21.35 -2.76
N GLY A 108 -1.48 22.21 -2.64
CA GLY A 108 -2.73 21.90 -1.92
C GLY A 108 -3.18 22.98 -0.95
N ILE A 109 -4.16 22.67 -0.10
CA ILE A 109 -4.67 23.62 0.89
C ILE A 109 -3.69 23.72 2.07
N ARG A 110 -3.20 24.94 2.33
CA ARG A 110 -2.20 25.25 3.36
C ARG A 110 -2.73 26.31 4.34
N SER A 111 -2.17 26.34 5.55
CA SER A 111 -2.47 27.38 6.55
C SER A 111 -1.84 28.73 6.21
N GLU A 112 -0.77 28.72 5.46
CA GLU A 112 0.07 29.88 5.15
C GLU A 112 0.11 30.14 3.64
N ARG A 113 0.25 31.40 3.28
CA ARG A 113 0.51 31.82 1.90
C ARG A 113 1.92 31.44 1.52
N ILE A 114 2.08 30.80 0.37
CA ILE A 114 3.37 30.43 -0.19
C ILE A 114 3.49 31.00 -1.60
N GLU A 115 4.58 31.73 -1.83
CA GLU A 115 4.93 32.29 -3.14
C GLU A 115 6.39 31.97 -3.42
N THR A 116 6.66 31.32 -4.53
CA THR A 116 8.01 31.01 -5.02
C THR A 116 8.06 31.12 -6.54
N ASP A 117 9.17 30.79 -7.16
CA ASP A 117 9.29 30.75 -8.62
C ASP A 117 8.31 29.74 -9.27
N TYR A 118 7.86 28.75 -8.52
CA TYR A 118 7.00 27.66 -8.99
C TYR A 118 5.67 27.54 -8.25
N LEU A 119 5.43 28.31 -7.22
CA LEU A 119 4.20 28.24 -6.42
C LEU A 119 3.54 29.61 -6.31
N THR A 120 2.22 29.62 -6.44
CA THR A 120 1.37 30.76 -6.09
C THR A 120 0.23 30.33 -5.17
N SER A 121 -0.36 31.29 -4.44
CA SER A 121 -1.41 30.99 -3.48
C SER A 121 -2.62 31.85 -3.68
N GLU A 122 -3.78 31.21 -3.70
CA GLU A 122 -5.09 31.82 -3.72
C GLU A 122 -5.80 31.67 -2.37
N ARG A 123 -6.45 32.72 -1.88
CA ARG A 123 -7.19 32.67 -0.61
C ARG A 123 -8.53 31.98 -0.82
N THR A 124 -8.78 30.95 -0.04
CA THR A 124 -10.08 30.24 -0.01
C THR A 124 -10.68 30.30 1.40
N GLU A 125 -11.92 29.89 1.55
CA GLU A 125 -12.56 29.73 2.88
C GLU A 125 -11.83 28.70 3.77
N ARG A 126 -11.09 27.75 3.17
CA ARG A 126 -10.43 26.62 3.84
C ARG A 126 -8.96 26.87 4.13
N GLY A 127 -8.42 28.01 3.73
CA GLY A 127 -7.00 28.33 3.84
C GLY A 127 -6.46 28.91 2.54
N TRP A 128 -5.19 28.67 2.29
CA TRP A 128 -4.53 29.07 1.05
C TRP A 128 -4.46 27.85 0.12
N LEU A 129 -5.08 27.95 -1.04
CA LEU A 129 -4.86 26.96 -2.11
C LEU A 129 -3.54 27.31 -2.79
N VAL A 130 -2.50 26.54 -2.48
CA VAL A 130 -1.19 26.64 -3.10
C VAL A 130 -1.20 25.84 -4.39
N LYS A 131 -0.95 26.53 -5.52
CA LYS A 131 -0.96 25.99 -6.87
C LYS A 131 0.46 25.99 -7.42
N GLY A 132 0.80 24.98 -8.25
CA GLY A 132 2.02 25.01 -9.05
C GLY A 132 1.83 25.93 -10.26
N ILE A 133 2.88 26.63 -10.65
CA ILE A 133 2.94 27.40 -11.91
C ILE A 133 4.20 26.97 -12.66
N PHE A 134 4.04 26.70 -13.93
CA PHE A 134 5.17 26.45 -14.82
C PHE A 134 5.04 27.20 -16.13
N GLU A 135 6.09 27.95 -16.48
CA GLU A 135 6.11 28.78 -17.68
C GLU A 135 7.21 28.33 -18.64
N LYS A 136 6.87 28.16 -19.90
CA LYS A 136 7.82 27.86 -20.97
C LYS A 136 7.34 28.36 -22.31
N GLY A 137 8.18 29.13 -22.99
CA GLY A 137 7.89 29.57 -24.37
C GLY A 137 6.62 30.45 -24.48
N GLY A 138 6.33 31.24 -23.46
CA GLY A 138 5.13 32.12 -23.42
C GLY A 138 3.82 31.38 -23.11
N LYS A 139 3.89 30.11 -22.74
CA LYS A 139 2.74 29.33 -22.25
C LYS A 139 2.89 29.11 -20.75
N THR A 140 1.83 29.32 -20.01
CA THR A 140 1.72 29.06 -18.58
C THR A 140 0.81 27.88 -18.35
N VAL A 141 1.21 26.96 -17.47
CA VAL A 141 0.36 25.86 -16.97
C VAL A 141 0.20 25.99 -15.49
N GLU A 142 -1.04 25.99 -15.01
CA GLU A 142 -1.38 25.90 -13.60
C GLU A 142 -1.52 24.44 -13.17
N ILE A 143 -0.96 24.10 -12.01
CA ILE A 143 -1.03 22.76 -11.44
C ILE A 143 -1.78 22.85 -10.13
N HIS A 144 -3.03 22.46 -10.16
CA HIS A 144 -3.90 22.37 -9.00
C HIS A 144 -3.76 21.00 -8.36
N GLY A 145 -3.96 20.91 -7.06
CA GLY A 145 -3.96 19.60 -6.41
C GLY A 145 -4.32 19.66 -4.94
N MET A 146 -4.51 18.50 -4.39
CA MET A 146 -4.86 18.32 -3.00
C MET A 146 -4.41 16.95 -2.52
N LYS A 147 -3.92 16.89 -1.26
CA LYS A 147 -3.61 15.62 -0.61
C LYS A 147 -4.85 14.72 -0.49
N TYR A 148 -4.62 13.43 -0.26
CA TYR A 148 -5.70 12.47 -0.01
C TYR A 148 -6.68 12.96 1.06
N MET A 149 -7.96 12.89 0.75
CA MET A 149 -9.07 13.21 1.66
C MET A 149 -10.05 12.03 1.71
N SER A 150 -10.66 11.81 2.86
CA SER A 150 -11.67 10.75 3.00
C SER A 150 -12.98 11.11 2.26
N ALA A 151 -13.74 10.10 1.85
CA ALA A 151 -15.05 10.28 1.24
C ALA A 151 -15.98 11.21 2.05
N ALA A 152 -16.03 11.04 3.37
CA ALA A 152 -16.83 11.88 4.26
C ALA A 152 -16.40 13.37 4.28
N TRP A 153 -15.13 13.65 4.02
CA TRP A 153 -14.66 15.02 3.89
C TRP A 153 -15.05 15.60 2.53
N LEU A 154 -14.89 14.83 1.45
CA LEU A 154 -15.21 15.23 0.08
C LEU A 154 -16.72 15.44 -0.13
N GLU A 155 -17.57 14.68 0.56
CA GLU A 155 -19.02 14.87 0.56
C GLU A 155 -19.41 16.26 1.10
N LYS A 156 -18.70 16.75 2.12
CA LYS A 156 -18.92 18.09 2.70
C LYS A 156 -18.19 19.20 1.94
N ASN A 157 -17.21 18.86 1.13
CA ASN A 157 -16.34 19.79 0.42
C ASN A 157 -16.14 19.32 -1.02
N PRO A 158 -17.13 19.51 -1.89
CA PRO A 158 -17.06 19.06 -3.27
C PRO A 158 -15.86 19.66 -4.00
N LEU A 159 -15.15 18.83 -4.77
CA LEU A 159 -13.94 19.23 -5.50
C LEU A 159 -14.19 20.41 -6.45
N LYS A 160 -15.38 20.46 -7.08
CA LYS A 160 -15.79 21.53 -7.98
C LYS A 160 -15.99 22.89 -7.32
N ASP A 161 -16.13 22.92 -5.98
CA ASP A 161 -16.22 24.17 -5.21
C ASP A 161 -14.83 24.66 -4.75
N ILE A 162 -13.79 23.85 -4.96
CA ILE A 162 -12.41 24.15 -4.57
C ILE A 162 -11.56 24.48 -5.79
N PHE A 163 -11.78 23.77 -6.91
CA PHE A 163 -10.90 23.82 -8.06
C PHE A 163 -11.60 24.43 -9.28
N HIS A 164 -11.08 25.57 -9.72
CA HIS A 164 -11.57 26.32 -10.87
C HIS A 164 -10.37 26.52 -11.83
N PRO A 165 -10.27 25.75 -12.94
CA PRO A 165 -9.16 25.91 -13.86
C PRO A 165 -9.26 27.21 -14.64
N GLU A 166 -8.13 27.88 -14.82
CA GLU A 166 -7.96 29.04 -15.71
C GLU A 166 -6.87 28.71 -16.73
N GLY A 167 -7.20 28.77 -18.01
CA GLY A 167 -6.24 28.42 -19.08
C GLY A 167 -5.80 26.96 -19.09
N ASP A 168 -4.55 26.73 -19.49
CA ASP A 168 -3.95 25.37 -19.50
C ASP A 168 -3.72 24.91 -18.07
N SER A 169 -4.47 23.89 -17.61
CA SER A 169 -4.44 23.46 -16.21
C SER A 169 -4.36 21.94 -16.06
N ILE A 170 -3.67 21.51 -15.00
CA ILE A 170 -3.55 20.12 -14.55
C ILE A 170 -4.21 20.01 -13.15
N LEU A 171 -4.97 18.93 -12.91
CA LEU A 171 -5.48 18.58 -11.58
C LEU A 171 -4.79 17.33 -11.04
N MET A 172 -4.11 17.46 -9.89
CA MET A 172 -3.50 16.35 -9.17
C MET A 172 -4.39 15.92 -8.01
N LEU A 173 -4.77 14.64 -7.95
CA LEU A 173 -5.52 14.06 -6.84
C LEU A 173 -4.97 12.67 -6.50
N HIS A 174 -5.05 12.30 -5.22
CA HIS A 174 -4.74 10.95 -4.78
C HIS A 174 -6.02 10.28 -4.26
N GLN A 175 -6.92 9.92 -5.18
CA GLN A 175 -8.28 9.47 -4.88
C GLN A 175 -8.70 8.31 -5.79
N GLY A 176 -9.46 7.37 -5.26
CA GLY A 176 -10.13 6.36 -6.06
C GLY A 176 -11.40 6.93 -6.71
N VAL A 177 -11.46 6.92 -8.04
CA VAL A 177 -12.67 7.27 -8.79
C VAL A 177 -13.46 6.01 -9.09
N ARG A 178 -14.66 5.90 -8.52
CA ARG A 178 -15.47 4.68 -8.49
C ARG A 178 -15.66 4.04 -9.86
N GLU A 179 -16.17 4.78 -10.81
CA GLU A 179 -16.52 4.26 -12.14
C GLU A 179 -15.30 3.76 -12.88
N LEU A 180 -14.14 4.42 -12.71
CA LEU A 180 -12.89 4.01 -13.35
C LEU A 180 -12.35 2.73 -12.74
N VAL A 181 -12.46 2.58 -11.43
CA VAL A 181 -12.05 1.34 -10.76
C VAL A 181 -12.96 0.18 -11.13
N GLU A 182 -14.28 0.42 -11.25
CA GLU A 182 -15.22 -0.59 -11.76
C GLU A 182 -14.91 -1.00 -13.21
N GLU A 183 -14.46 -0.08 -14.04
CA GLU A 183 -14.02 -0.37 -15.41
C GLU A 183 -12.75 -1.24 -15.43
N MET A 184 -11.78 -0.92 -14.57
CA MET A 184 -10.51 -1.66 -14.48
C MET A 184 -10.65 -3.06 -13.90
N THR A 185 -11.56 -3.26 -12.95
CA THR A 185 -11.63 -4.48 -12.12
C THR A 185 -12.88 -5.30 -12.32
N GLY A 186 -13.87 -4.77 -13.04
CA GLY A 186 -15.25 -5.27 -13.10
C GLY A 186 -16.09 -4.72 -11.94
N LYS A 187 -17.39 -5.04 -11.94
CA LYS A 187 -18.30 -4.57 -10.89
C LYS A 187 -17.82 -5.00 -9.51
N LEU A 188 -17.58 -4.02 -8.66
CA LEU A 188 -17.20 -4.27 -7.29
C LEU A 188 -18.39 -4.74 -6.46
N PRO A 189 -18.17 -5.67 -5.50
CA PRO A 189 -19.16 -6.00 -4.50
C PRO A 189 -19.63 -4.73 -3.77
N GLU A 190 -20.90 -4.69 -3.42
CA GLU A 190 -21.50 -3.52 -2.75
C GLU A 190 -20.75 -3.13 -1.46
N SER A 191 -20.21 -4.12 -0.74
CA SER A 191 -19.38 -3.93 0.45
C SER A 191 -18.02 -3.25 0.19
N GLN A 192 -17.59 -3.13 -1.06
CA GLN A 192 -16.33 -2.48 -1.44
C GLN A 192 -16.53 -1.12 -2.12
N ARG A 193 -17.76 -0.74 -2.43
CA ARG A 193 -18.05 0.55 -3.09
C ARG A 193 -17.74 1.77 -2.21
N ASP A 194 -17.74 1.60 -0.90
CA ASP A 194 -17.46 2.67 0.05
C ASP A 194 -15.94 2.95 0.22
N TYR A 195 -15.07 2.15 -0.42
CA TYR A 195 -13.61 2.38 -0.42
C TYR A 195 -13.16 3.41 -1.46
N TYR A 196 -14.06 3.87 -2.35
CA TYR A 196 -13.75 4.87 -3.37
C TYR A 196 -14.39 6.20 -2.99
N GLU A 197 -13.54 7.22 -2.96
CA GLU A 197 -13.89 8.49 -2.34
C GLU A 197 -14.64 9.43 -3.28
N VAL A 198 -14.48 9.25 -4.60
CA VAL A 198 -14.98 10.19 -5.61
C VAL A 198 -15.78 9.46 -6.68
N LYS A 199 -16.85 10.07 -7.17
CA LYS A 199 -17.51 9.66 -8.40
C LYS A 199 -16.91 10.44 -9.58
N LEU A 200 -16.93 9.85 -10.77
CA LEU A 200 -16.42 10.52 -11.96
C LEU A 200 -17.11 11.88 -12.21
N GLY A 201 -18.42 11.96 -11.99
CA GLY A 201 -19.18 13.19 -12.13
C GLY A 201 -18.90 14.27 -11.10
N ASP A 202 -18.19 13.96 -10.01
CA ASP A 202 -17.81 14.92 -8.97
C ASP A 202 -16.44 15.58 -9.26
N LEU A 203 -15.70 15.08 -10.26
CA LEU A 203 -14.47 15.73 -10.68
C LEU A 203 -14.74 17.08 -11.35
N PRO A 204 -13.98 18.13 -11.01
CA PRO A 204 -14.05 19.41 -11.70
C PRO A 204 -13.74 19.26 -13.18
N LYS A 205 -14.40 20.05 -14.02
CA LYS A 205 -14.18 20.06 -15.47
C LYS A 205 -13.21 21.17 -15.89
N GLY A 206 -12.77 21.13 -17.15
CA GLY A 206 -11.95 22.19 -17.75
C GLY A 206 -10.43 21.95 -17.66
N TYR A 207 -9.99 20.84 -17.09
CA TYR A 207 -8.57 20.47 -17.03
C TYR A 207 -8.14 19.71 -18.27
N LEU A 208 -6.96 20.02 -18.78
CA LEU A 208 -6.36 19.32 -19.92
C LEU A 208 -5.71 17.98 -19.49
N TYR A 209 -5.37 17.85 -18.19
CA TYR A 209 -4.82 16.61 -17.66
C TYR A 209 -5.22 16.40 -16.20
N TYR A 210 -5.69 15.20 -15.87
CA TYR A 210 -6.01 14.76 -14.51
C TYR A 210 -4.97 13.74 -14.09
N ALA A 211 -4.04 14.16 -13.23
CA ALA A 211 -2.96 13.34 -12.69
C ALA A 211 -3.41 12.67 -11.40
N LEU A 212 -3.85 11.40 -11.48
CA LEU A 212 -4.40 10.67 -10.36
C LEU A 212 -3.41 9.63 -9.82
N GLY A 213 -3.39 9.44 -8.48
CA GLY A 213 -2.73 8.35 -7.76
C GLY A 213 -3.74 7.53 -6.96
N HIS A 214 -3.28 6.62 -6.08
CA HIS A 214 -4.05 5.73 -5.23
C HIS A 214 -4.37 4.35 -5.84
N ILE A 215 -4.56 4.27 -7.13
CA ILE A 215 -4.86 3.01 -7.82
C ILE A 215 -3.58 2.48 -8.43
N HIS A 216 -3.09 1.34 -7.91
CA HIS A 216 -1.80 0.75 -8.28
C HIS A 216 -1.75 0.11 -9.67
N ARG A 217 -2.79 0.30 -10.47
CA ARG A 217 -2.90 -0.19 -11.85
C ARG A 217 -2.94 0.97 -12.83
N ALA A 218 -2.12 0.89 -13.88
CA ALA A 218 -2.12 1.89 -14.94
C ALA A 218 -3.46 1.91 -15.68
N PHE A 219 -4.00 3.12 -15.86
CA PHE A 219 -5.25 3.35 -16.58
C PHE A 219 -5.22 4.74 -17.23
N LEU A 220 -5.73 4.83 -18.44
CA LEU A 220 -5.82 6.07 -19.21
C LEU A 220 -7.15 6.14 -19.92
N THR A 221 -7.84 7.26 -19.76
CA THR A 221 -9.08 7.55 -20.49
C THR A 221 -9.19 9.04 -20.81
N SER A 222 -10.19 9.41 -21.58
CA SER A 222 -10.55 10.82 -21.79
C SER A 222 -11.65 11.22 -20.82
N TYR A 223 -11.55 12.42 -20.26
CA TYR A 223 -12.58 13.00 -19.41
C TYR A 223 -12.72 14.47 -19.71
N ASP A 224 -13.97 14.91 -19.98
CA ASP A 224 -14.29 16.27 -20.41
C ASP A 224 -13.43 16.69 -21.62
N ILE A 225 -12.60 17.72 -21.49
CA ILE A 225 -11.71 18.22 -22.56
C ILE A 225 -10.30 17.64 -22.51
N GLY A 226 -9.98 16.81 -21.50
CA GLY A 226 -8.61 16.35 -21.24
C GLY A 226 -8.45 14.85 -21.12
N LYS A 227 -7.25 14.47 -20.68
CA LYS A 227 -6.88 13.09 -20.37
C LYS A 227 -6.90 12.86 -18.87
N LEU A 228 -7.41 11.72 -18.45
CA LEU A 228 -7.41 11.28 -17.06
C LEU A 228 -6.56 10.01 -16.94
N ALA A 229 -5.55 10.04 -16.08
CA ALA A 229 -4.57 8.98 -15.97
C ALA A 229 -4.27 8.57 -14.53
N TYR A 230 -4.24 7.26 -14.28
CA TYR A 230 -3.56 6.63 -13.17
C TYR A 230 -2.29 5.96 -13.70
N PRO A 231 -1.07 6.30 -13.28
CA PRO A 231 0.14 5.61 -13.74
C PRO A 231 0.27 4.23 -13.09
N GLY A 232 -0.39 4.00 -11.97
CA GLY A 232 -0.20 2.85 -11.10
C GLY A 232 1.03 2.98 -10.23
N SER A 233 1.28 1.99 -9.38
CA SER A 233 2.50 1.94 -8.58
C SER A 233 3.71 1.60 -9.45
N LEU A 234 4.88 2.15 -9.10
CA LEU A 234 6.13 1.89 -9.83
C LEU A 234 6.63 0.44 -9.64
N GLN A 235 6.23 -0.21 -8.57
CA GLN A 235 6.59 -1.59 -8.24
C GLN A 235 5.33 -2.43 -7.99
N ARG A 236 5.41 -3.75 -8.14
CA ARG A 236 4.29 -4.65 -7.90
C ARG A 236 3.88 -4.67 -6.44
N TRP A 237 2.58 -4.45 -6.20
CA TRP A 237 2.02 -4.31 -4.87
C TRP A 237 1.73 -5.65 -4.18
N ASP A 238 1.12 -6.57 -4.89
CA ASP A 238 0.80 -7.92 -4.39
C ASP A 238 0.62 -8.92 -5.55
N PHE A 239 0.21 -10.15 -5.24
CA PHE A 239 -0.06 -11.16 -6.26
C PHE A 239 -1.35 -10.91 -7.08
N GLY A 240 -2.16 -9.92 -6.77
CA GLY A 240 -3.22 -9.41 -7.64
C GLY A 240 -2.66 -8.58 -8.78
N ASP A 241 -1.50 -7.97 -8.54
CA ASP A 241 -0.73 -7.16 -9.48
C ASP A 241 0.37 -7.99 -10.17
N TYR A 242 -0.03 -9.14 -10.70
CA TYR A 242 0.88 -10.07 -11.38
C TYR A 242 1.32 -9.56 -12.75
N GLU A 243 2.49 -10.01 -13.21
CA GLU A 243 2.94 -9.87 -14.58
C GLU A 243 2.28 -10.92 -15.47
N ILE A 244 2.30 -12.16 -15.01
CA ILE A 244 1.64 -13.27 -15.70
C ILE A 244 0.96 -14.19 -14.70
N ARG A 245 -0.23 -14.66 -15.07
CA ARG A 245 -0.97 -15.66 -14.34
C ARG A 245 -1.17 -16.90 -15.20
N TYR A 246 -0.87 -18.06 -14.64
CA TYR A 246 -1.11 -19.34 -15.28
C TYR A 246 -2.30 -20.02 -14.61
N ARG A 247 -3.37 -20.25 -15.36
CA ARG A 247 -4.54 -21.02 -14.91
C ARG A 247 -4.55 -22.38 -15.56
N TRP A 248 -4.71 -23.42 -14.76
CA TRP A 248 -4.93 -24.78 -15.22
C TRP A 248 -6.36 -24.94 -15.74
N ASP A 249 -6.52 -25.44 -16.98
CA ASP A 249 -7.83 -25.67 -17.62
C ASP A 249 -8.26 -27.16 -17.64
N GLY A 250 -7.54 -28.02 -16.91
CA GLY A 250 -7.72 -29.46 -16.91
C GLY A 250 -6.80 -30.21 -17.89
N ARG A 251 -6.10 -29.50 -18.79
CA ARG A 251 -5.19 -30.08 -19.80
C ARG A 251 -3.85 -29.36 -19.88
N THR A 252 -3.87 -28.03 -19.75
CA THR A 252 -2.68 -27.20 -19.87
C THR A 252 -2.83 -25.90 -19.07
N PHE A 253 -1.71 -25.23 -18.81
CA PHE A 253 -1.72 -23.90 -18.24
C PHE A 253 -2.03 -22.84 -19.31
N ARG A 254 -3.09 -22.04 -19.06
CA ARG A 254 -3.44 -20.87 -19.88
C ARG A 254 -2.77 -19.63 -19.28
N PRO A 255 -1.89 -18.95 -20.03
CA PRO A 255 -1.30 -17.69 -19.59
C PRO A 255 -2.33 -16.56 -19.71
N ILE A 256 -2.32 -15.68 -18.70
CA ILE A 256 -3.06 -14.42 -18.66
C ILE A 256 -2.05 -13.33 -18.34
N THR A 257 -1.82 -12.40 -19.27
CA THR A 257 -0.94 -11.26 -19.06
C THR A 257 -1.57 -10.29 -18.08
N GLY A 258 -0.80 -9.83 -17.11
CA GLY A 258 -1.20 -8.86 -16.12
C GLY A 258 -0.85 -7.42 -16.51
N SER A 259 -0.65 -6.57 -15.52
CA SER A 259 -0.31 -5.16 -15.72
C SER A 259 1.19 -4.95 -15.88
N GLN A 260 1.56 -3.98 -16.69
CA GLN A 260 2.91 -3.40 -16.72
C GLN A 260 3.06 -2.42 -15.55
N LYS A 261 4.30 -2.17 -15.14
CA LYS A 261 4.67 -1.18 -14.13
C LYS A 261 5.44 -0.05 -14.77
N GLY A 262 5.15 1.17 -14.37
CA GLY A 262 5.76 2.33 -14.99
C GLY A 262 5.07 3.63 -14.62
N PHE A 263 5.23 4.62 -15.47
CA PHE A 263 4.69 5.96 -15.28
C PHE A 263 4.36 6.59 -16.65
N TYR A 264 3.72 7.76 -16.65
CA TYR A 264 3.44 8.46 -17.89
C TYR A 264 4.44 9.59 -18.13
N ILE A 265 4.91 9.71 -19.38
CA ILE A 265 5.45 10.96 -19.93
C ILE A 265 4.38 11.55 -20.83
N VAL A 266 4.02 12.80 -20.54
CA VAL A 266 2.99 13.54 -21.27
C VAL A 266 3.69 14.61 -22.11
N GLU A 267 3.47 14.60 -23.41
CA GLU A 267 3.98 15.59 -24.33
C GLU A 267 2.81 16.17 -25.12
N ASP A 268 2.65 17.49 -25.09
CA ASP A 268 1.54 18.20 -25.72
C ASP A 268 0.15 17.59 -25.37
N TRP A 269 -0.03 17.28 -24.09
CA TRP A 269 -1.23 16.69 -23.45
C TRP A 269 -1.51 15.22 -23.82
N GLU A 270 -0.64 14.58 -24.62
CA GLU A 270 -0.78 13.17 -24.96
C GLU A 270 0.15 12.31 -24.08
N PRO A 271 -0.41 11.45 -23.19
CA PRO A 271 0.36 10.60 -22.31
C PRO A 271 0.86 9.34 -23.02
N LYS A 272 2.14 9.05 -22.82
CA LYS A 272 2.80 7.82 -23.25
C LYS A 272 3.28 7.06 -22.02
N PHE A 273 2.89 5.81 -21.90
CA PHE A 273 3.36 4.94 -20.80
C PHE A 273 4.82 4.56 -21.01
N VAL A 274 5.61 4.71 -19.95
CA VAL A 274 7.02 4.33 -19.89
C VAL A 274 7.18 3.17 -18.92
N GLU A 275 7.50 2.01 -19.42
CA GLU A 275 7.65 0.79 -18.65
C GLU A 275 8.94 0.80 -17.81
N LEU A 276 8.88 0.24 -16.60
CA LEU A 276 10.00 0.03 -15.70
C LEU A 276 10.32 -1.46 -15.57
N GLU A 277 11.60 -1.75 -15.38
CA GLU A 277 12.07 -3.10 -15.11
C GLU A 277 11.86 -3.46 -13.64
N VAL A 278 10.84 -4.25 -13.37
CA VAL A 278 10.48 -4.67 -12.02
C VAL A 278 10.51 -6.20 -11.89
N ARG A 279 10.70 -6.69 -10.66
CA ARG A 279 10.67 -8.12 -10.40
C ARG A 279 9.33 -8.74 -10.84
N PRO A 280 9.34 -9.82 -11.64
CA PRO A 280 8.12 -10.46 -12.10
C PRO A 280 7.37 -11.14 -10.95
N PHE A 281 6.05 -10.95 -10.88
CA PHE A 281 5.14 -11.68 -10.03
C PHE A 281 4.36 -12.67 -10.88
N VAL A 282 4.51 -13.95 -10.58
CA VAL A 282 3.88 -15.05 -11.31
C VAL A 282 2.84 -15.73 -10.41
N ASP A 283 1.59 -15.74 -10.87
CA ASP A 283 0.48 -16.35 -10.14
C ASP A 283 0.07 -17.65 -10.85
N VAL A 284 0.27 -18.81 -10.20
CA VAL A 284 -0.01 -20.12 -10.75
C VAL A 284 -1.15 -20.75 -9.97
N SER A 285 -2.23 -21.14 -10.65
CA SER A 285 -3.32 -21.88 -10.03
C SER A 285 -3.54 -23.23 -10.73
N ILE A 286 -3.58 -24.29 -9.94
CA ILE A 286 -3.78 -25.65 -10.43
C ILE A 286 -4.79 -26.41 -9.55
N SER A 287 -5.69 -27.16 -10.21
CA SER A 287 -6.61 -28.11 -9.59
C SER A 287 -6.43 -29.43 -10.32
N ALA A 288 -5.64 -30.36 -9.72
CA ALA A 288 -5.31 -31.66 -10.29
C ALA A 288 -4.88 -32.62 -9.18
N ASP A 289 -4.75 -33.91 -9.50
CA ASP A 289 -4.06 -34.87 -8.65
C ASP A 289 -2.54 -34.58 -8.54
N GLU A 290 -1.88 -35.18 -7.54
CA GLU A 290 -0.48 -34.92 -7.25
C GLU A 290 0.47 -35.19 -8.42
N GLU A 291 0.27 -36.30 -9.14
CA GLU A 291 1.13 -36.71 -10.26
C GLU A 291 0.98 -35.74 -11.44
N THR A 292 -0.24 -35.38 -11.78
CA THR A 292 -0.54 -34.40 -12.83
C THR A 292 0.00 -33.04 -12.45
N ALA A 293 -0.20 -32.59 -11.19
CA ALA A 293 0.32 -31.32 -10.71
C ALA A 293 1.84 -31.28 -10.80
N ALA A 294 2.53 -32.31 -10.33
CA ALA A 294 3.99 -32.41 -10.39
C ALA A 294 4.53 -32.36 -11.83
N ARG A 295 3.95 -33.14 -12.72
CA ARG A 295 4.36 -33.18 -14.13
C ARG A 295 4.19 -31.82 -14.81
N GLU A 296 3.04 -31.19 -14.65
CA GLU A 296 2.72 -29.96 -15.33
C GLU A 296 3.43 -28.74 -14.71
N LEU A 297 3.60 -28.70 -13.39
CA LEU A 297 4.43 -27.66 -12.75
C LEU A 297 5.91 -27.76 -13.15
N LYS A 298 6.45 -28.97 -13.30
CA LYS A 298 7.81 -29.17 -13.83
C LYS A 298 7.94 -28.62 -15.25
N ARG A 299 6.95 -28.81 -16.10
CA ARG A 299 6.92 -28.24 -17.47
C ARG A 299 6.81 -26.72 -17.44
N LEU A 300 5.96 -26.16 -16.54
CA LEU A 300 5.78 -24.73 -16.39
C LEU A 300 7.02 -24.05 -15.84
N SER A 301 7.75 -24.69 -14.93
CA SER A 301 8.89 -24.10 -14.22
C SER A 301 9.98 -23.54 -15.16
N VAL A 302 10.14 -24.11 -16.35
CA VAL A 302 11.09 -23.63 -17.36
C VAL A 302 10.73 -22.23 -17.90
N LYS A 303 9.45 -21.82 -17.79
CA LYS A 303 8.94 -20.53 -18.26
C LYS A 303 8.92 -19.47 -17.16
N ILE A 304 9.23 -19.85 -15.93
CA ILE A 304 9.20 -18.95 -14.77
C ILE A 304 10.62 -18.44 -14.53
N PRO A 305 10.86 -17.11 -14.54
CA PRO A 305 12.16 -16.54 -14.21
C PRO A 305 12.61 -16.92 -12.79
N GLU A 306 13.90 -17.15 -12.60
CA GLU A 306 14.45 -17.52 -11.29
C GLU A 306 14.29 -16.40 -10.24
N GLU A 307 14.33 -15.15 -10.67
CA GLU A 307 14.13 -13.96 -9.82
C GLU A 307 12.67 -13.70 -9.47
N ALA A 308 11.72 -14.42 -10.07
CA ALA A 308 10.29 -14.18 -9.86
C ALA A 308 9.84 -14.45 -8.43
N PHE A 309 8.84 -13.65 -7.98
CA PHE A 309 7.96 -14.06 -6.90
C PHE A 309 6.84 -14.92 -7.47
N VAL A 310 6.71 -16.14 -6.99
CA VAL A 310 5.68 -17.07 -7.44
C VAL A 310 4.67 -17.32 -6.33
N ARG A 311 3.39 -17.15 -6.64
CA ARG A 311 2.31 -17.69 -5.83
C ARG A 311 1.79 -18.96 -6.50
N LEU A 312 1.82 -20.07 -5.79
CA LEU A 312 1.26 -21.36 -6.22
C LEU A 312 -0.02 -21.62 -5.44
N ASP A 313 -1.18 -21.44 -6.10
CA ASP A 313 -2.51 -21.72 -5.56
C ASP A 313 -2.92 -23.12 -5.98
N ILE A 314 -2.86 -24.07 -5.04
CA ILE A 314 -3.18 -25.48 -5.28
C ILE A 314 -4.58 -25.75 -4.74
N ARG A 315 -5.46 -26.26 -5.62
CA ARG A 315 -6.78 -26.73 -5.25
C ARG A 315 -6.83 -28.24 -5.40
N TRP A 316 -7.20 -28.92 -4.33
CA TRP A 316 -7.20 -30.36 -4.27
C TRP A 316 -8.50 -30.93 -3.71
N GLU A 317 -8.84 -32.13 -4.15
CA GLU A 317 -9.91 -32.95 -3.57
C GLU A 317 -9.37 -33.88 -2.46
N ARG A 318 -8.09 -34.25 -2.51
CA ARG A 318 -7.36 -35.05 -1.50
C ARG A 318 -6.02 -34.39 -1.22
N PRO A 319 -5.67 -34.15 0.05
CA PRO A 319 -4.39 -33.56 0.40
C PRO A 319 -3.20 -34.41 -0.09
N TYR A 320 -2.14 -33.74 -0.53
CA TYR A 320 -0.87 -34.36 -0.90
C TYR A 320 0.32 -33.49 -0.46
N ASP A 321 1.53 -34.04 -0.55
CA ASP A 321 2.74 -33.35 -0.10
C ASP A 321 3.10 -32.17 -1.02
N VAL A 322 2.79 -30.97 -0.56
CA VAL A 322 3.04 -29.72 -1.29
C VAL A 322 4.53 -29.40 -1.37
N SER A 323 5.35 -29.88 -0.44
CA SER A 323 6.81 -29.60 -0.42
C SER A 323 7.50 -30.13 -1.67
N LYS A 324 7.04 -31.27 -2.19
CA LYS A 324 7.54 -31.83 -3.45
C LYS A 324 7.22 -30.97 -4.66
N LEU A 325 6.09 -30.25 -4.64
CA LEU A 325 5.68 -29.39 -5.74
C LEU A 325 6.43 -28.06 -5.75
N THR A 326 6.69 -27.49 -4.58
CA THR A 326 7.46 -26.25 -4.47
C THR A 326 8.88 -26.39 -5.00
N GLY A 327 9.52 -27.53 -4.73
CA GLY A 327 10.86 -27.83 -5.23
C GLY A 327 10.97 -27.97 -6.75
N LEU A 328 9.84 -28.09 -7.47
CA LEU A 328 9.83 -28.14 -8.94
C LEU A 328 9.94 -26.75 -9.58
N ILE A 329 9.62 -25.69 -8.83
CA ILE A 329 9.68 -24.31 -9.30
C ILE A 329 11.01 -23.71 -8.86
N LYS A 330 11.87 -23.35 -9.81
CA LYS A 330 13.20 -22.81 -9.54
C LYS A 330 13.23 -21.33 -9.16
N ALA A 331 12.07 -20.73 -8.90
CA ALA A 331 12.00 -19.33 -8.49
C ALA A 331 12.55 -19.13 -7.07
N ARG A 332 13.19 -17.99 -6.85
CA ARG A 332 13.80 -17.63 -5.55
C ARG A 332 12.78 -17.61 -4.40
N TYR A 333 11.53 -17.25 -4.70
CA TYR A 333 10.44 -17.16 -3.73
C TYR A 333 9.19 -17.83 -4.26
N VAL A 334 8.77 -18.88 -3.57
CA VAL A 334 7.52 -19.60 -3.88
C VAL A 334 6.62 -19.55 -2.66
N TYR A 335 5.54 -18.78 -2.76
CA TYR A 335 4.47 -18.73 -1.77
C TYR A 335 3.38 -19.71 -2.15
N VAL A 336 3.04 -20.66 -1.27
CA VAL A 336 2.03 -21.67 -1.53
C VAL A 336 0.77 -21.36 -0.76
N ARG A 337 -0.35 -21.43 -1.47
CA ARG A 337 -1.69 -21.41 -0.91
C ARG A 337 -2.43 -22.66 -1.32
N THR A 338 -2.96 -23.38 -0.36
CA THR A 338 -3.76 -24.59 -0.60
C THR A 338 -5.21 -24.30 -0.32
N ARG A 339 -6.10 -24.87 -1.14
CA ARG A 339 -7.55 -24.81 -0.94
C ARG A 339 -8.14 -26.19 -1.15
N PHE A 340 -8.93 -26.62 -0.17
CA PHE A 340 -9.68 -27.85 -0.29
C PHE A 340 -11.00 -27.59 -1.04
N GLU A 341 -11.20 -28.27 -2.16
CA GLU A 341 -12.46 -28.22 -2.92
C GLU A 341 -13.31 -29.46 -2.59
N ARG A 342 -14.31 -29.28 -1.74
CA ARG A 342 -15.29 -30.32 -1.49
C ARG A 342 -16.28 -30.36 -2.66
N LYS A 343 -16.35 -31.46 -3.40
CA LYS A 343 -17.48 -31.70 -4.31
C LYS A 343 -18.73 -31.90 -3.47
N LEU A 344 -19.54 -30.85 -3.34
CA LEU A 344 -20.90 -30.94 -2.80
C LEU A 344 -21.73 -31.81 -3.78
N GLY A 345 -21.85 -33.11 -3.51
CA GLY A 345 -22.73 -33.99 -4.31
C GLY A 345 -22.34 -35.45 -4.43
N GLY A 346 -21.17 -35.87 -3.96
CA GLY A 346 -20.87 -37.30 -3.91
C GLY A 346 -21.49 -37.97 -2.67
N ARG A 347 -22.69 -38.48 -2.76
CA ARG A 347 -23.09 -39.55 -1.82
C ARG A 347 -22.12 -40.71 -2.07
N THR A 348 -21.42 -41.16 -1.00
CA THR A 348 -20.73 -42.45 -1.07
C THR A 348 -21.74 -43.51 -1.49
N PRO A 349 -21.37 -44.54 -2.24
CA PRO A 349 -22.27 -45.62 -2.62
C PRO A 349 -22.99 -46.27 -1.42
N SER A 350 -22.44 -46.14 -0.22
CA SER A 350 -23.01 -46.63 1.05
C SER A 350 -23.95 -45.64 1.74
N GLY A 351 -24.06 -44.39 1.29
CA GLY A 351 -24.84 -43.35 1.97
C GLY A 351 -24.27 -42.88 3.30
N GLU A 352 -23.09 -43.31 3.70
CA GLU A 352 -22.40 -42.89 4.90
C GLU A 352 -21.69 -41.54 4.70
N VAL A 353 -21.80 -40.67 5.69
CA VAL A 353 -21.02 -39.44 5.72
C VAL A 353 -19.57 -39.80 6.05
N PRO A 354 -18.62 -39.49 5.16
CA PRO A 354 -17.22 -39.82 5.42
C PRO A 354 -16.75 -39.20 6.74
N LYS A 355 -15.90 -39.92 7.48
CA LYS A 355 -15.37 -39.43 8.76
C LYS A 355 -14.44 -38.25 8.52
N PRO A 356 -14.42 -37.27 9.43
CA PRO A 356 -13.53 -36.11 9.32
C PRO A 356 -12.06 -36.47 9.05
N GLU A 357 -11.57 -37.59 9.64
CA GLU A 357 -10.21 -38.08 9.50
C GLU A 357 -9.83 -38.47 8.06
N GLU A 358 -10.81 -38.72 7.20
CA GLU A 358 -10.58 -39.04 5.78
C GLU A 358 -10.33 -37.80 4.91
N TYR A 359 -10.63 -36.58 5.44
CA TYR A 359 -10.61 -35.34 4.69
C TYR A 359 -9.69 -34.25 5.26
N PHE A 360 -9.33 -34.36 6.54
CA PHE A 360 -8.53 -33.35 7.23
C PHE A 360 -7.21 -33.92 7.69
N LEU A 361 -6.15 -33.13 7.58
CA LEU A 361 -4.90 -33.46 8.22
C LEU A 361 -5.06 -33.52 9.73
N PRO A 362 -4.29 -34.31 10.46
CA PRO A 362 -4.40 -34.40 11.93
C PRO A 362 -4.34 -33.05 12.64
N VAL A 363 -3.61 -32.10 12.09
CA VAL A 363 -3.49 -30.73 12.59
C VAL A 363 -4.79 -29.95 12.38
N GLU A 364 -5.44 -30.09 11.22
CA GLU A 364 -6.71 -29.43 10.90
C GLU A 364 -7.86 -30.01 11.76
N LEU A 365 -7.88 -31.31 11.94
CA LEU A 365 -8.82 -32.00 12.85
C LEU A 365 -8.69 -31.50 14.28
N LYS A 366 -7.44 -31.36 14.77
CA LYS A 366 -7.18 -30.81 16.09
C LYS A 366 -7.69 -29.37 16.21
N ALA A 367 -7.48 -28.53 15.18
CA ALA A 367 -7.99 -27.18 15.14
C ALA A 367 -9.52 -27.12 15.16
N ILE A 368 -10.18 -27.93 14.33
CA ILE A 368 -11.66 -27.99 14.28
C ILE A 368 -12.24 -28.44 15.62
N THR A 369 -11.65 -29.46 16.25
CA THR A 369 -12.11 -29.97 17.55
C THR A 369 -11.92 -28.90 18.64
N LEU A 370 -10.78 -28.25 18.69
CA LEU A 370 -10.47 -27.24 19.70
C LEU A 370 -11.29 -25.96 19.52
N THR A 371 -11.57 -25.53 18.29
CA THR A 371 -12.43 -24.37 18.02
C THR A 371 -13.90 -24.65 18.27
N GLY A 372 -14.33 -25.92 18.16
CA GLY A 372 -15.69 -26.35 18.52
C GLY A 372 -15.94 -26.40 20.04
N GLU A 373 -14.89 -26.54 20.84
CA GLU A 373 -14.97 -26.64 22.30
C GLU A 373 -14.74 -25.30 23.03
N ARG A 374 -14.16 -24.30 22.35
CA ARG A 374 -13.85 -22.97 22.93
C ARG A 374 -14.17 -21.85 21.94
N SER A 375 -14.71 -20.74 22.46
CA SER A 375 -14.81 -19.50 21.69
C SER A 375 -13.40 -18.93 21.50
N VAL A 376 -12.96 -18.82 20.26
CA VAL A 376 -11.69 -18.21 19.88
C VAL A 376 -11.93 -16.74 19.61
N GLU A 377 -11.43 -15.85 20.46
CA GLU A 377 -11.67 -14.40 20.35
C GLU A 377 -10.57 -13.66 19.60
N ASN A 378 -9.37 -14.25 19.50
CA ASN A 378 -8.23 -13.63 18.82
C ASN A 378 -7.27 -14.67 18.22
N ILE A 379 -6.28 -14.19 17.43
CA ILE A 379 -5.31 -15.05 16.71
C ILE A 379 -4.30 -15.71 17.66
N GLU A 380 -4.03 -15.11 18.81
CA GLU A 380 -3.13 -15.64 19.83
C GLU A 380 -3.72 -16.90 20.47
N ASP A 381 -5.04 -16.93 20.65
CA ASP A 381 -5.76 -18.13 21.10
C ASP A 381 -5.65 -19.26 20.08
N VAL A 382 -5.75 -18.95 18.77
CA VAL A 382 -5.54 -19.93 17.70
C VAL A 382 -4.10 -20.46 17.72
N VAL A 383 -3.12 -19.57 17.83
CA VAL A 383 -1.71 -19.95 17.86
C VAL A 383 -1.36 -20.80 19.08
N SER A 384 -1.88 -20.45 20.26
CA SER A 384 -1.69 -21.23 21.49
C SER A 384 -2.32 -22.63 21.42
N LEU A 385 -3.47 -22.75 20.76
CA LEU A 385 -4.13 -24.04 20.51
C LEU A 385 -3.32 -24.95 19.58
N PHE A 386 -2.61 -24.37 18.58
CA PHE A 386 -1.78 -25.13 17.64
C PHE A 386 -0.44 -25.55 18.22
N LEU A 387 0.20 -24.69 19.03
CA LEU A 387 1.55 -24.90 19.51
C LEU A 387 1.63 -25.69 20.81
N GLY A 388 0.48 -25.83 21.54
CA GLY A 388 0.40 -26.57 22.80
C GLY A 388 1.12 -25.89 23.97
N SER A 389 0.75 -26.27 25.19
CA SER A 389 1.27 -25.67 26.44
C SER A 389 2.79 -25.81 26.66
N GLU A 390 3.44 -26.80 26.04
CA GLU A 390 4.90 -26.99 26.14
C GLU A 390 5.73 -25.88 25.45
N TRP A 391 5.15 -25.16 24.48
CA TRP A 391 5.85 -24.09 23.78
C TRP A 391 5.84 -22.79 24.58
N ASP A 392 4.79 -22.54 25.31
CA ASP A 392 4.64 -21.34 26.15
C ASP A 392 5.59 -21.35 27.34
N GLU A 393 5.79 -22.50 27.99
CA GLU A 393 6.72 -22.62 29.12
C GLU A 393 8.20 -22.40 28.74
N LYS A 394 8.62 -22.81 27.53
CA LYS A 394 9.99 -22.58 27.07
C LYS A 394 10.27 -21.15 26.66
N ARG A 395 9.28 -20.43 26.16
CA ARG A 395 9.41 -19.02 25.73
C ARG A 395 9.34 -18.04 26.91
N ILE A 396 8.55 -18.34 27.92
CA ILE A 396 8.47 -17.54 29.14
C ILE A 396 9.78 -17.64 29.92
N LYS A 397 10.39 -18.82 30.00
CA LYS A 397 11.72 -19.01 30.66
C LYS A 397 12.90 -18.33 29.94
N GLN A 398 12.75 -17.95 28.67
CA GLN A 398 13.79 -17.19 27.94
C GLN A 398 13.60 -15.67 28.00
N LYS A 399 12.50 -15.13 28.56
CA LYS A 399 12.20 -13.69 28.61
C LYS A 399 12.30 -13.05 29.98
N GLU A 400 12.54 -13.80 31.05
CA GLU A 400 12.87 -13.20 32.34
C GLU A 400 14.40 -12.98 32.44
N PRO A 401 14.88 -11.73 32.48
CA PRO A 401 16.27 -11.48 32.82
C PRO A 401 16.46 -11.87 34.30
N GLU A 402 17.40 -12.78 34.58
CA GLU A 402 17.84 -13.11 35.91
C GLU A 402 18.10 -11.83 36.70
N LYS A 403 17.29 -11.57 37.71
CA LYS A 403 17.61 -10.59 38.76
C LYS A 403 18.80 -11.14 39.54
N LYS A 404 19.99 -10.61 39.30
CA LYS A 404 21.12 -10.78 40.20
C LYS A 404 20.77 -10.23 41.58
N PRO A 405 21.12 -10.92 42.68
CA PRO A 405 20.91 -10.40 44.02
C PRO A 405 21.77 -9.17 44.24
N ALA A 406 21.20 -8.16 44.84
CA ALA A 406 21.91 -6.96 45.26
C ALA A 406 22.90 -7.33 46.35
N GLU A 407 24.20 -7.18 46.09
CA GLU A 407 25.21 -7.13 47.13
C GLU A 407 25.13 -5.78 47.84
N SER A 408 24.93 -5.87 49.16
CA SER A 408 25.07 -4.81 50.11
C SER A 408 26.52 -4.35 50.19
N GLY A 409 26.77 -3.12 49.86
CA GLY A 409 28.06 -2.44 50.04
C GLY A 409 27.80 -1.00 50.51
N GLU A 410 27.90 -0.82 51.82
CA GLU A 410 28.01 0.47 52.46
C GLU A 410 29.25 1.21 51.90
N ASN A 411 29.07 2.45 51.53
CA ASN A 411 30.10 3.45 51.82
C ASN A 411 29.51 4.87 51.79
N ASP A 412 29.64 5.48 52.94
CA ASP A 412 29.46 6.89 53.27
C ASP A 412 30.24 7.80 52.31
N LEU A 413 29.62 8.90 51.93
CA LEU A 413 30.28 10.22 51.92
C LEU A 413 29.20 11.31 51.91
N LYS A 414 29.16 12.01 53.04
CA LYS A 414 28.49 13.30 53.24
C LYS A 414 29.05 14.36 52.32
N ILE A 415 28.23 15.28 51.90
CA ILE A 415 28.51 16.73 51.90
C ILE A 415 27.18 17.49 51.85
N ASP A 416 27.13 18.43 52.71
CA ASP A 416 26.16 19.42 53.13
C ASP A 416 25.62 20.37 52.05
N GLY A 417 24.45 20.89 52.30
CA GLY A 417 24.18 22.33 52.29
C GLY A 417 22.82 22.70 51.66
N GLU A 418 21.86 22.81 52.48
CA GLU A 418 21.05 23.98 52.86
C GLU A 418 20.09 24.61 51.84
N LYS A 419 18.81 24.55 52.23
CA LYS A 419 17.81 25.64 52.48
C LYS A 419 17.17 26.27 51.26
N GLU A 420 15.94 26.61 51.19
CA GLU A 420 14.73 26.87 52.01
C GLU A 420 13.56 26.95 51.06
N ALA A 421 12.46 26.36 51.25
CA ALA A 421 11.25 26.63 52.06
C ALA A 421 10.25 27.62 51.44
N ARG A 422 9.03 27.16 51.51
CA ARG A 422 7.67 27.75 51.62
C ARG A 422 6.80 27.60 50.38
N ALA A 423 5.78 26.81 50.42
CA ALA A 423 4.52 26.76 51.21
C ALA A 423 3.52 27.84 50.80
N GLU A 424 2.39 27.41 50.27
CA GLU A 424 1.02 27.49 50.80
C GLU A 424 0.01 27.11 49.69
N LYS A 425 -0.78 26.08 49.89
CA LYS A 425 -2.20 26.00 50.28
C LYS A 425 -3.12 26.87 49.44
N SER A 426 -4.19 26.42 48.91
CA SER A 426 -5.40 25.63 49.28
C SER A 426 -6.34 25.76 48.10
N GLU A 427 -7.28 25.01 47.76
CA GLU A 427 -8.40 24.29 48.38
C GLU A 427 -9.16 23.50 47.27
N LYS A 428 -9.67 22.35 47.61
CA LYS A 428 -10.76 21.62 46.94
C LYS A 428 -12.08 22.13 47.55
N PRO A 429 -13.32 21.82 47.07
CA PRO A 429 -13.73 20.59 46.39
C PRO A 429 -14.94 20.69 45.42
N ALA A 430 -15.33 19.49 44.96
CA ALA A 430 -16.69 18.95 44.63
C ALA A 430 -17.14 19.15 43.19
N THR A 431 -17.71 18.25 42.47
CA THR A 431 -18.39 16.97 42.56
C THR A 431 -18.69 16.45 41.16
N GLU A 432 -18.52 15.17 41.00
CA GLU A 432 -19.24 14.18 40.20
C GLU A 432 -20.03 14.59 38.92
N GLU A 433 -19.64 13.98 37.78
CA GLU A 433 -20.54 13.05 37.09
C GLU A 433 -19.78 12.12 36.15
N LYS A 434 -19.95 10.82 36.39
CA LYS A 434 -19.42 9.71 35.58
C LYS A 434 -20.16 9.67 34.23
N LYS A 435 -19.45 9.81 33.12
CA LYS A 435 -19.88 9.29 31.82
C LYS A 435 -18.81 8.36 31.29
N THR A 436 -19.16 7.10 31.25
CA THR A 436 -18.42 6.01 30.57
C THR A 436 -18.17 6.30 29.12
N PRO A 437 -16.95 6.10 28.60
CA PRO A 437 -16.71 6.19 27.18
C PRO A 437 -17.15 4.91 26.47
N LYS A 438 -17.97 5.08 25.44
CA LYS A 438 -18.32 4.02 24.49
C LYS A 438 -17.06 3.52 23.80
N ARG A 439 -16.83 2.22 23.88
CA ARG A 439 -15.83 1.46 23.13
C ARG A 439 -16.05 1.67 21.63
N LEU A 440 -15.13 2.30 20.96
CA LEU A 440 -14.96 2.23 19.50
C LEU A 440 -14.25 0.92 19.17
N SER A 441 -14.96 0.01 18.54
CA SER A 441 -14.42 -1.22 17.98
C SER A 441 -13.52 -0.88 16.78
N LYS A 442 -12.21 -0.98 16.95
CA LYS A 442 -11.27 -1.10 15.82
C LYS A 442 -11.16 -2.57 15.45
N GLY A 443 -12.01 -3.01 14.53
CA GLY A 443 -11.83 -4.26 13.83
C GLY A 443 -10.87 -4.04 12.66
N SER A 444 -9.59 -4.27 12.86
CA SER A 444 -8.69 -4.51 11.75
C SER A 444 -8.95 -5.91 11.21
N ASN A 445 -9.57 -5.99 10.05
CA ASN A 445 -10.02 -7.23 9.44
C ASN A 445 -8.83 -7.99 8.84
N LEU A 446 -8.10 -8.74 9.69
CA LEU A 446 -7.05 -9.67 9.27
C LEU A 446 -7.62 -10.84 8.42
N LEU A 447 -8.94 -11.09 8.52
CA LEU A 447 -9.65 -12.12 7.76
C LEU A 447 -9.79 -11.77 6.27
N ALA A 448 -9.75 -10.49 5.90
CA ALA A 448 -9.71 -10.09 4.50
C ALA A 448 -8.38 -10.50 3.82
N TRP A 449 -7.34 -10.70 4.61
CA TRP A 449 -6.02 -11.13 4.15
C TRP A 449 -5.90 -12.65 4.02
N LEU A 450 -6.70 -13.42 4.76
CA LEU A 450 -6.63 -14.88 4.80
C LEU A 450 -7.77 -15.60 4.07
N GLY A 451 -8.81 -14.95 3.60
CA GLY A 451 -9.95 -15.72 3.12
C GLY A 451 -11.06 -15.01 2.36
N GLY A 452 -10.83 -13.92 1.70
CA GLY A 452 -11.84 -13.26 0.88
C GLY A 452 -11.97 -13.82 -0.52
N GLY A 453 -12.65 -14.92 -0.69
CA GLY A 453 -13.04 -15.41 -1.99
C GLY A 453 -14.41 -16.03 -1.93
N ARG A 454 -15.39 -15.37 -2.43
CA ARG A 454 -16.50 -15.95 -3.16
C ARG A 454 -16.36 -15.62 -4.63
#